data_d89c1a962fbcdb9cc68190881de8d587
#
_entry.id   d89c1a962fbcdb9cc68190881de8d587
#
_cell.length_a   1.000
_cell.length_b   1.000
_cell.length_c   1.000
_cell.angle_alpha   90.00
_cell.angle_beta   90.00
_cell.angle_gamma   90.00
#
_symmetry.space_group_name_H-M   'P 1'
#
loop_
_entity.id
_entity.type
_entity.pdbx_description
1 polymer ?
#
loop_
_entity_poly.entity_id
_entity_poly.type
_entity_poly.pdbx_seq_one_letter_code
_entity_poly.pdbx_strand_id
1 'polypeptide(L)'
;MATSSHVLSRRSLIGGALGAAVVGTAACTSGQGGGSQSGGEVRGAGLSMPTFQTLSATPPDLPGDSLGVPEGYLSYPRPAKSVTSETPGRGGEITALLPQEVQPPVPMEQNAWWQGLNERLGTKLSMQFVASEYPAKLTTVVAGGDLPDVIEFPHTFPRLPDVLEAMCEDLTDHFAGDAVLDYPALANLSTTSWQSMVQGGRIRAMPAQNIVGSGTWIVRGEITEKLGVSLTPGNADEVLSMAKEVTDRNNNQFAFAVPYHVLSALGCTMWNSPNNWAQVDGKFVKNEETDEFAAALEWTTKAWQAGVLHPESFGTINTPGLYQSGSVVFYNWGGIGWGQMLNDNFGDLDMQFMLTPAAEGGGPGNQRLGRGIVGLVAIKKQQDPERVREIINVINYLASPFGSAEELYTRWGEEGVHHTWDAELQTPVLTDKGLNEIARETAYIGCNPYVAFNPGYSDKTEAFHELQQIVIPNGRSDDTIGLSSTTDSSKGPGLTRDLNDGIFQIIRGQRSQSDLTALLDDFRKDGGDKIRAEYEEAFEKSQSE
;
A
#
# COMPACT_ATOMS: atom_id res chain seq x y z
N MET A 1 42.14 7.00 30.77
CA MET A 1 42.67 8.16 30.02
C MET A 1 41.58 8.59 29.08
N ALA A 2 41.13 9.79 29.24
CA ALA A 2 39.94 10.32 28.60
C ALA A 2 40.12 10.56 27.11
N THR A 3 39.13 10.14 26.31
CA THR A 3 38.95 10.64 24.94
C THR A 3 37.56 11.26 24.85
N SER A 4 37.59 12.54 24.60
CA SER A 4 36.43 13.42 24.48
C SER A 4 35.64 13.16 23.22
N SER A 5 34.34 12.91 23.39
CA SER A 5 33.33 12.92 22.35
C SER A 5 32.97 14.36 21.99
N HIS A 6 33.19 14.76 20.75
CA HIS A 6 32.64 16.00 20.21
C HIS A 6 31.20 15.75 19.68
N VAL A 7 30.26 16.23 20.47
CA VAL A 7 28.87 16.41 20.03
C VAL A 7 28.82 17.63 19.11
N LEU A 8 28.58 17.45 17.81
CA LEU A 8 28.28 18.55 16.89
C LEU A 8 26.79 18.83 16.92
N SER A 9 26.48 20.05 17.34
CA SER A 9 25.16 20.64 17.48
C SER A 9 24.43 20.78 16.14
N ARG A 10 23.24 20.17 16.08
CA ARG A 10 22.23 20.38 15.03
C ARG A 10 21.60 21.77 15.19
N ARG A 11 22.06 22.78 14.47
CA ARG A 11 21.32 24.03 14.22
C ARG A 11 21.95 24.74 13.04
N SER A 12 21.46 24.48 11.83
CA SER A 12 21.61 25.40 10.70
C SER A 12 20.88 24.83 9.47
N LEU A 13 19.58 24.95 9.38
CA LEU A 13 18.81 24.91 8.12
C LEU A 13 17.36 25.34 8.37
N ILE A 14 17.17 26.50 8.96
CA ILE A 14 15.95 27.31 8.78
C ILE A 14 16.36 28.77 8.97
N GLY A 15 16.41 29.50 7.90
CA GLY A 15 16.66 30.94 7.92
C GLY A 15 16.34 31.58 6.58
N GLY A 16 15.17 32.17 6.48
CA GLY A 16 14.97 33.21 5.47
C GLY A 16 13.67 33.11 4.67
N ALA A 17 12.58 33.64 5.18
CA ALA A 17 11.90 34.83 4.62
C ALA A 17 10.49 34.96 5.22
N LEU A 18 10.38 35.79 6.24
CA LEU A 18 9.14 36.46 6.63
C LEU A 18 9.09 37.79 5.92
N GLY A 19 8.07 38.01 5.11
CA GLY A 19 7.79 39.26 4.41
C GLY A 19 6.30 39.53 4.31
N ALA A 20 5.79 40.25 5.30
CA ALA A 20 4.64 41.18 5.35
C ALA A 20 3.43 41.00 4.42
N ALA A 21 2.27 40.88 5.09
CA ALA A 21 0.94 41.04 4.57
C ALA A 21 0.66 42.48 4.06
N VAL A 22 -0.01 42.59 2.89
CA VAL A 22 -0.82 43.77 2.53
C VAL A 22 -2.15 43.26 1.98
N VAL A 23 -3.22 43.74 2.59
CA VAL A 23 -4.62 43.58 2.18
C VAL A 23 -4.89 44.46 0.98
N GLY A 24 -5.51 43.93 -0.07
CA GLY A 24 -5.99 44.69 -1.21
C GLY A 24 -7.12 43.95 -1.93
N THR A 25 -8.26 44.59 -1.98
CA THR A 25 -9.53 44.13 -2.54
C THR A 25 -9.60 44.19 -4.06
N ALA A 26 -10.26 43.18 -4.63
CA ALA A 26 -11.10 43.13 -5.85
C ALA A 26 -10.49 43.43 -7.22
N ALA A 27 -10.57 42.50 -8.15
CA ALA A 27 -11.43 42.50 -9.33
C ALA A 27 -11.10 41.33 -10.28
N CYS A 28 -12.15 40.76 -10.87
CA CYS A 28 -12.13 39.68 -11.86
C CYS A 28 -11.31 40.03 -13.10
N THR A 29 -10.49 39.10 -13.59
CA THR A 29 -10.35 38.83 -15.03
C THR A 29 -9.78 37.42 -15.26
N SER A 30 -10.37 36.76 -16.22
CA SER A 30 -10.08 35.43 -16.76
C SER A 30 -8.65 35.25 -17.28
N GLY A 31 -8.00 34.13 -16.93
CA GLY A 31 -6.75 33.70 -17.53
C GLY A 31 -6.45 32.24 -17.16
N GLN A 32 -6.57 31.36 -18.12
CA GLN A 32 -6.33 29.91 -18.06
C GLN A 32 -4.93 29.56 -17.55
N GLY A 33 -4.89 28.54 -16.70
CA GLY A 33 -3.69 27.91 -16.19
C GLY A 33 -4.07 27.01 -15.00
N GLY A 34 -4.99 26.07 -15.22
CA GLY A 34 -5.51 25.21 -14.17
C GLY A 34 -4.58 24.04 -13.88
N GLY A 35 -3.75 24.15 -12.85
CA GLY A 35 -3.28 23.00 -12.10
C GLY A 35 -4.44 22.52 -11.24
N SER A 36 -5.12 21.45 -11.65
CA SER A 36 -6.17 20.81 -10.88
C SER A 36 -5.57 20.20 -9.62
N GLN A 37 -5.74 20.86 -8.47
CA GLN A 37 -5.65 20.19 -7.18
C GLN A 37 -6.83 19.21 -7.10
N SER A 38 -6.61 17.96 -7.48
CA SER A 38 -7.53 16.90 -7.16
C SER A 38 -7.33 16.47 -5.70
N GLY A 39 -7.79 17.30 -4.79
CA GLY A 39 -8.28 16.81 -3.50
C GLY A 39 -9.38 15.82 -3.85
N GLY A 40 -9.17 14.51 -3.54
CA GLY A 40 -10.02 13.46 -4.00
C GLY A 40 -11.50 13.69 -3.68
N GLU A 41 -12.26 14.16 -4.66
CA GLU A 41 -13.70 13.94 -4.64
C GLU A 41 -13.93 12.44 -4.70
N VAL A 42 -14.51 11.94 -3.63
CA VAL A 42 -14.87 10.54 -3.45
C VAL A 42 -15.89 10.18 -4.53
N ARG A 43 -15.44 9.43 -5.52
CA ARG A 43 -16.27 8.97 -6.64
C ARG A 43 -17.07 7.75 -6.23
N GLY A 44 -18.23 7.97 -5.63
CA GLY A 44 -19.25 6.96 -5.42
C GLY A 44 -20.57 7.54 -5.88
N ALA A 45 -21.18 6.97 -6.92
CA ALA A 45 -22.48 7.35 -7.41
C ALA A 45 -23.52 7.35 -6.30
N GLY A 46 -23.97 8.51 -5.87
CA GLY A 46 -24.99 8.61 -4.81
C GLY A 46 -24.62 7.95 -3.47
N LEU A 47 -23.49 7.26 -3.43
CA LEU A 47 -23.00 6.53 -2.25
C LEU A 47 -22.21 7.47 -1.33
N SER A 48 -22.70 7.68 -0.12
CA SER A 48 -21.92 8.33 0.93
C SER A 48 -20.80 7.39 1.38
N MET A 49 -19.54 7.78 1.13
CA MET A 49 -18.41 6.99 1.61
C MET A 49 -18.36 6.93 3.14
N PRO A 50 -17.81 5.85 3.71
CA PRO A 50 -17.66 5.71 5.14
C PRO A 50 -17.00 6.93 5.79
N THR A 51 -17.61 7.47 6.84
CA THR A 51 -17.06 8.59 7.59
C THR A 51 -15.79 8.16 8.31
N PHE A 52 -14.67 8.84 8.00
CA PHE A 52 -13.42 8.60 8.72
C PHE A 52 -13.49 9.15 10.13
N GLN A 53 -13.15 8.33 11.11
CA GLN A 53 -13.03 8.74 12.50
C GLN A 53 -11.80 8.10 13.14
N THR A 54 -10.86 8.92 13.59
CA THR A 54 -9.67 8.44 14.28
C THR A 54 -10.03 7.69 15.56
N LEU A 55 -9.47 6.50 15.71
CA LEU A 55 -9.51 5.70 16.93
C LEU A 55 -8.07 5.35 17.33
N SER A 56 -7.61 5.84 18.48
CA SER A 56 -6.28 5.56 19.01
C SER A 56 -6.37 5.20 20.49
N ALA A 57 -5.74 4.09 20.89
CA ALA A 57 -5.63 3.70 22.29
C ALA A 57 -4.70 4.65 23.07
N THR A 58 -3.69 5.16 22.39
CA THR A 58 -2.75 6.19 22.87
C THR A 58 -2.52 7.16 21.70
N PRO A 59 -2.57 8.48 21.94
CA PRO A 59 -2.29 9.44 20.88
C PRO A 59 -0.96 9.13 20.18
N PRO A 60 -0.90 9.19 18.84
CA PRO A 60 0.35 9.01 18.10
C PRO A 60 1.32 10.16 18.37
N ASP A 61 2.63 9.88 18.26
CA ASP A 61 3.67 10.92 18.28
C ASP A 61 3.62 11.78 17.02
N LEU A 62 3.24 11.18 15.90
CA LEU A 62 3.13 11.81 14.57
C LEU A 62 1.71 11.55 14.03
N PRO A 63 0.90 12.60 13.76
CA PRO A 63 -0.49 12.41 13.35
C PRO A 63 -0.62 11.87 11.93
N GLY A 64 -1.58 10.98 11.72
CA GLY A 64 -2.03 10.54 10.41
C GLY A 64 -3.23 11.34 9.90
N ASP A 65 -3.77 10.96 8.73
CA ASP A 65 -4.95 11.58 8.14
C ASP A 65 -5.87 10.59 7.40
N SER A 66 -7.02 11.10 6.95
CA SER A 66 -8.02 10.32 6.21
C SER A 66 -7.57 9.90 4.80
N LEU A 67 -6.56 10.53 4.22
CA LEU A 67 -6.03 10.18 2.90
C LEU A 67 -5.13 8.96 2.96
N GLY A 68 -4.62 8.63 4.16
CA GLY A 68 -3.78 7.47 4.39
C GLY A 68 -2.33 7.80 4.74
N VAL A 69 -2.02 9.06 5.12
CA VAL A 69 -0.79 9.36 5.85
C VAL A 69 -0.84 8.59 7.16
N PRO A 70 0.10 7.68 7.42
CA PRO A 70 0.02 6.81 8.58
C PRO A 70 0.27 7.58 9.88
N GLU A 71 -0.40 7.21 10.97
CA GLU A 71 0.04 7.59 12.30
C GLU A 71 1.46 7.08 12.56
N GLY A 72 2.30 7.86 13.25
CA GLY A 72 3.66 7.46 13.62
C GLY A 72 3.81 7.32 15.14
N TYR A 73 4.50 6.24 15.54
CA TYR A 73 4.84 5.97 16.94
C TYR A 73 6.36 5.80 17.07
N LEU A 74 6.96 6.49 18.02
CA LEU A 74 8.40 6.42 18.27
C LEU A 74 8.78 5.30 19.25
N SER A 75 7.78 4.78 19.96
CA SER A 75 7.86 3.61 20.83
C SER A 75 6.52 2.88 20.82
N TYR A 76 6.51 1.57 21.10
CA TYR A 76 5.25 0.84 21.24
C TYR A 76 4.48 1.34 22.47
N PRO A 77 3.18 1.72 22.35
CA PRO A 77 2.40 2.26 23.45
C PRO A 77 2.31 1.31 24.65
N ARG A 78 2.66 1.81 25.85
CA ARG A 78 2.58 1.01 27.08
C ARG A 78 2.18 1.88 28.27
N PRO A 79 1.25 1.40 29.18
CA PRO A 79 0.48 0.14 29.05
C PRO A 79 -0.54 0.21 27.94
N ALA A 80 -0.77 -0.93 27.25
CA ALA A 80 -1.81 -1.03 26.24
C ALA A 80 -3.20 -0.83 26.87
N LYS A 81 -4.05 -0.02 26.24
CA LYS A 81 -5.40 0.28 26.70
C LYS A 81 -6.42 -0.37 25.77
N SER A 82 -7.50 -0.90 26.33
CA SER A 82 -8.61 -1.42 25.53
C SER A 82 -9.36 -0.26 24.84
N VAL A 83 -9.74 -0.48 23.59
CA VAL A 83 -10.61 0.40 22.80
C VAL A 83 -11.99 -0.20 22.59
N THR A 84 -12.21 -1.44 23.03
CA THR A 84 -13.50 -2.12 22.98
C THR A 84 -14.07 -2.26 24.39
N SER A 85 -15.39 -2.13 24.52
CA SER A 85 -16.11 -2.27 25.82
C SER A 85 -16.91 -3.55 25.91
N GLU A 86 -17.14 -4.23 24.77
CA GLU A 86 -18.02 -5.39 24.68
C GLU A 86 -17.33 -6.55 23.96
N THR A 87 -17.73 -7.77 24.31
CA THR A 87 -17.34 -8.96 23.58
C THR A 87 -18.04 -8.98 22.23
N PRO A 88 -17.29 -9.07 21.09
CA PRO A 88 -17.88 -8.86 19.77
C PRO A 88 -18.79 -10.00 19.29
N GLY A 89 -18.51 -11.24 19.71
CA GLY A 89 -19.26 -12.44 19.30
C GLY A 89 -20.35 -12.83 20.27
N ARG A 90 -21.25 -13.69 19.82
CA ARG A 90 -22.42 -14.20 20.58
C ARG A 90 -22.39 -15.72 20.74
N GLY A 91 -21.22 -16.32 20.58
CA GLY A 91 -21.04 -17.78 20.55
C GLY A 91 -21.12 -18.34 19.12
N GLY A 92 -21.09 -19.66 19.02
CA GLY A 92 -21.07 -20.32 17.70
C GLY A 92 -19.68 -20.34 17.04
N GLU A 93 -19.66 -20.45 15.73
CA GLU A 93 -18.44 -20.58 14.94
C GLU A 93 -18.48 -19.63 13.73
N ILE A 94 -17.40 -18.90 13.49
CA ILE A 94 -17.12 -18.13 12.29
C ILE A 94 -15.99 -18.81 11.55
N THR A 95 -16.21 -19.15 10.28
CA THR A 95 -15.21 -19.79 9.43
C THR A 95 -14.54 -18.76 8.52
N ALA A 96 -13.20 -18.85 8.36
CA ALA A 96 -12.44 -17.96 7.49
C ALA A 96 -11.45 -18.74 6.61
N LEU A 97 -11.25 -18.28 5.35
CA LEU A 97 -10.24 -18.79 4.43
C LEU A 97 -9.21 -17.68 4.15
N LEU A 98 -7.94 -17.98 4.41
CA LEU A 98 -6.85 -17.02 4.39
C LEU A 98 -5.67 -17.53 3.56
N PRO A 99 -4.95 -16.63 2.85
CA PRO A 99 -3.63 -16.97 2.32
C PRO A 99 -2.68 -17.25 3.49
N GLN A 100 -1.66 -18.05 3.27
CA GLN A 100 -0.61 -18.34 4.23
C GLN A 100 0.72 -17.88 3.67
N GLU A 101 1.33 -16.90 4.32
CA GLU A 101 2.62 -16.33 3.90
C GLU A 101 3.79 -16.82 4.74
N VAL A 102 3.52 -17.20 5.97
CA VAL A 102 4.53 -17.73 6.91
C VAL A 102 4.17 -19.16 7.30
N GLN A 103 4.98 -19.79 8.14
CA GLN A 103 4.66 -21.13 8.65
C GLN A 103 3.29 -21.13 9.35
N PRO A 104 2.41 -22.13 9.08
CA PRO A 104 1.10 -22.19 9.72
C PRO A 104 1.25 -22.31 11.24
N PRO A 105 0.35 -21.68 11.99
CA PRO A 105 0.33 -21.86 13.44
C PRO A 105 0.00 -23.32 13.80
N VAL A 106 0.38 -23.74 14.99
CA VAL A 106 -0.06 -25.05 15.51
C VAL A 106 -1.59 -25.11 15.56
N PRO A 107 -2.19 -26.32 15.41
CA PRO A 107 -3.64 -26.49 15.42
C PRO A 107 -4.31 -25.90 16.67
N MET A 108 -5.51 -25.35 16.51
CA MET A 108 -6.25 -24.61 17.53
C MET A 108 -6.33 -25.36 18.87
N GLU A 109 -6.50 -26.68 18.87
CA GLU A 109 -6.62 -27.49 20.08
C GLU A 109 -5.34 -27.49 20.94
N GLN A 110 -4.18 -27.15 20.34
CA GLN A 110 -2.87 -27.10 20.99
C GLN A 110 -2.30 -25.68 21.05
N ASN A 111 -3.12 -24.68 20.66
CA ASN A 111 -2.71 -23.30 20.48
C ASN A 111 -3.35 -22.41 21.54
N ALA A 112 -2.59 -22.04 22.56
CA ALA A 112 -3.08 -21.23 23.67
C ALA A 112 -3.48 -19.81 23.23
N TRP A 113 -2.73 -19.22 22.26
CA TRP A 113 -3.07 -17.93 21.69
C TRP A 113 -4.43 -17.97 20.98
N TRP A 114 -4.68 -18.97 20.14
CA TRP A 114 -5.92 -19.06 19.37
C TRP A 114 -7.14 -19.33 20.27
N GLN A 115 -6.97 -20.17 21.29
CA GLN A 115 -8.01 -20.40 22.31
C GLN A 115 -8.32 -19.10 23.08
N GLY A 116 -7.29 -18.40 23.54
CA GLY A 116 -7.46 -17.12 24.22
C GLY A 116 -7.99 -15.99 23.31
N LEU A 117 -7.73 -16.03 22.01
CA LEU A 117 -8.37 -15.13 21.04
C LEU A 117 -9.86 -15.43 20.94
N ASN A 118 -10.25 -16.70 20.81
CA ASN A 118 -11.66 -17.10 20.76
C ASN A 118 -12.43 -16.73 22.03
N GLU A 119 -11.80 -16.84 23.22
CA GLU A 119 -12.39 -16.36 24.47
C GLU A 119 -12.66 -14.86 24.45
N ARG A 120 -11.72 -14.05 23.97
CA ARG A 120 -11.87 -12.59 23.84
C ARG A 120 -12.91 -12.21 22.80
N LEU A 121 -12.96 -12.93 21.71
CA LEU A 121 -13.97 -12.74 20.67
C LEU A 121 -15.37 -13.18 21.09
N GLY A 122 -15.50 -14.05 22.09
CA GLY A 122 -16.78 -14.64 22.49
C GLY A 122 -17.42 -15.52 21.42
N THR A 123 -16.63 -15.98 20.45
CA THR A 123 -17.02 -16.89 19.36
C THR A 123 -15.83 -17.70 18.90
N LYS A 124 -16.06 -18.87 18.32
CA LYS A 124 -15.00 -19.70 17.75
C LYS A 124 -14.66 -19.18 16.33
N LEU A 125 -13.51 -18.56 16.15
CA LEU A 125 -12.97 -18.22 14.85
C LEU A 125 -12.14 -19.40 14.33
N SER A 126 -12.65 -20.07 13.32
CA SER A 126 -11.99 -21.23 12.66
C SER A 126 -11.34 -20.76 11.37
N MET A 127 -10.01 -20.70 11.34
CA MET A 127 -9.22 -20.22 10.21
C MET A 127 -8.66 -21.40 9.42
N GLN A 128 -8.86 -21.40 8.11
CA GLN A 128 -8.23 -22.30 7.17
C GLN A 128 -7.15 -21.55 6.40
N PHE A 129 -5.90 -22.00 6.51
CA PHE A 129 -4.76 -21.41 5.83
C PHE A 129 -4.43 -22.16 4.55
N VAL A 130 -4.07 -21.45 3.49
CA VAL A 130 -3.70 -21.99 2.19
C VAL A 130 -2.27 -21.61 1.85
N ALA A 131 -1.35 -22.55 1.96
CA ALA A 131 0.10 -22.34 1.88
C ALA A 131 0.62 -22.02 0.47
N SER A 132 -0.10 -22.42 -0.56
CA SER A 132 0.30 -22.19 -1.96
C SER A 132 -0.92 -22.13 -2.86
N GLU A 133 -0.80 -21.46 -4.00
CA GLU A 133 -1.87 -21.40 -5.00
C GLU A 133 -3.21 -20.88 -4.43
N TYR A 134 -3.16 -19.91 -3.50
CA TYR A 134 -4.36 -19.34 -2.92
C TYR A 134 -5.39 -18.89 -3.98
N PRO A 135 -5.03 -18.22 -5.10
CA PRO A 135 -5.99 -17.88 -6.15
C PRO A 135 -6.67 -19.10 -6.80
N ALA A 136 -5.97 -20.22 -6.96
CA ALA A 136 -6.55 -21.44 -7.50
C ALA A 136 -7.51 -22.10 -6.49
N LYS A 137 -7.18 -22.07 -5.21
CA LYS A 137 -8.07 -22.52 -4.13
C LYS A 137 -9.34 -21.68 -4.09
N LEU A 138 -9.23 -20.33 -4.16
CA LEU A 138 -10.36 -19.41 -4.24
C LEU A 138 -11.27 -19.75 -5.42
N THR A 139 -10.69 -19.95 -6.62
CA THR A 139 -11.44 -20.32 -7.82
C THR A 139 -12.25 -21.60 -7.58
N THR A 140 -11.66 -22.60 -6.92
CA THR A 140 -12.34 -23.86 -6.60
C THR A 140 -13.49 -23.67 -5.61
N VAL A 141 -13.27 -22.87 -4.55
CA VAL A 141 -14.27 -22.59 -3.51
C VAL A 141 -15.45 -21.80 -4.09
N VAL A 142 -15.17 -20.78 -4.91
CA VAL A 142 -16.20 -19.99 -5.61
C VAL A 142 -17.01 -20.88 -6.57
N ALA A 143 -16.33 -21.71 -7.37
CA ALA A 143 -17.02 -22.60 -8.31
C ALA A 143 -17.86 -23.67 -7.60
N GLY A 144 -17.45 -24.11 -6.42
CA GLY A 144 -18.19 -25.06 -5.58
C GLY A 144 -19.40 -24.45 -4.87
N GLY A 145 -19.46 -23.13 -4.74
CA GLY A 145 -20.55 -22.43 -4.06
C GLY A 145 -20.51 -22.53 -2.52
N ASP A 146 -19.47 -23.14 -1.96
CA ASP A 146 -19.33 -23.37 -0.52
C ASP A 146 -18.26 -22.44 0.09
N LEU A 147 -18.61 -21.12 0.16
CA LEU A 147 -17.76 -20.11 0.77
C LEU A 147 -17.77 -20.24 2.31
N PRO A 148 -16.65 -20.00 2.98
CA PRO A 148 -16.64 -19.73 4.42
C PRO A 148 -17.39 -18.43 4.76
N ASP A 149 -17.64 -18.18 6.04
CA ASP A 149 -18.32 -16.95 6.48
C ASP A 149 -17.54 -15.71 6.10
N VAL A 150 -16.21 -15.76 6.23
CA VAL A 150 -15.29 -14.66 5.90
C VAL A 150 -14.24 -15.15 4.90
N ILE A 151 -14.02 -14.37 3.86
CA ILE A 151 -13.06 -14.70 2.80
C ILE A 151 -12.32 -13.46 2.34
N GLU A 152 -11.01 -13.57 2.18
CA GLU A 152 -10.20 -12.53 1.58
C GLU A 152 -10.09 -12.79 0.07
N PHE A 153 -10.34 -11.78 -0.73
CA PHE A 153 -10.12 -11.80 -2.17
C PHE A 153 -9.01 -10.83 -2.56
N PRO A 154 -7.98 -11.27 -3.29
CA PRO A 154 -7.08 -10.35 -4.01
C PRO A 154 -7.90 -9.47 -4.96
N HIS A 155 -7.56 -8.17 -5.03
CA HIS A 155 -8.26 -7.24 -5.94
C HIS A 155 -8.16 -7.64 -7.42
N THR A 156 -7.21 -8.50 -7.77
CA THR A 156 -7.00 -9.07 -9.12
C THR A 156 -7.79 -10.35 -9.37
N PHE A 157 -8.65 -10.80 -8.44
CA PHE A 157 -9.41 -12.04 -8.61
C PHE A 157 -10.34 -11.93 -9.84
N PRO A 158 -10.33 -12.93 -10.75
CA PRO A 158 -11.12 -12.86 -11.97
C PRO A 158 -12.62 -12.70 -11.71
N ARG A 159 -13.27 -11.75 -12.39
CA ARG A 159 -14.70 -11.47 -12.25
C ARG A 159 -15.14 -11.18 -10.82
N LEU A 160 -14.26 -10.57 -10.03
CA LEU A 160 -14.51 -10.27 -8.61
C LEU A 160 -15.85 -9.55 -8.37
N PRO A 161 -16.25 -8.49 -9.13
CA PRO A 161 -17.53 -7.83 -8.92
C PRO A 161 -18.72 -8.80 -9.02
N ASP A 162 -18.73 -9.69 -10.01
CA ASP A 162 -19.81 -10.68 -10.21
C ASP A 162 -19.89 -11.67 -9.03
N VAL A 163 -18.72 -12.10 -8.53
CA VAL A 163 -18.63 -13.04 -7.41
C VAL A 163 -19.14 -12.38 -6.12
N LEU A 164 -18.71 -11.15 -5.85
CA LEU A 164 -19.15 -10.40 -4.67
C LEU A 164 -20.66 -10.16 -4.71
N GLU A 165 -21.22 -9.77 -5.86
CA GLU A 165 -22.65 -9.57 -6.01
C GLU A 165 -23.46 -10.86 -5.84
N ALA A 166 -22.99 -11.96 -6.43
CA ALA A 166 -23.73 -13.23 -6.40
C ALA A 166 -23.69 -13.93 -5.04
N MET A 167 -22.54 -13.90 -4.35
CA MET A 167 -22.25 -14.80 -3.23
C MET A 167 -21.99 -14.10 -1.89
N CYS A 168 -21.68 -12.79 -1.89
CA CYS A 168 -21.35 -12.05 -0.69
C CYS A 168 -22.39 -11.01 -0.33
N GLU A 169 -22.37 -10.56 0.93
CA GLU A 169 -23.27 -9.54 1.47
C GLU A 169 -23.04 -8.18 0.80
N ASP A 170 -24.13 -7.43 0.71
CA ASP A 170 -24.08 -6.00 0.48
C ASP A 170 -23.91 -5.29 1.83
N LEU A 171 -22.76 -4.69 2.02
CA LEU A 171 -22.38 -4.08 3.29
C LEU A 171 -22.68 -2.57 3.32
N THR A 172 -23.33 -2.04 2.27
CA THR A 172 -23.59 -0.60 2.14
C THR A 172 -24.34 -0.03 3.35
N ASP A 173 -25.39 -0.70 3.80
CA ASP A 173 -26.20 -0.22 4.94
C ASP A 173 -25.44 -0.25 6.27
N HIS A 174 -24.34 -1.00 6.35
CA HIS A 174 -23.48 -1.07 7.54
C HIS A 174 -22.40 0.00 7.54
N PHE A 175 -21.97 0.49 6.36
CA PHE A 175 -20.77 1.32 6.28
C PHE A 175 -20.96 2.67 5.59
N ALA A 176 -22.05 2.88 4.82
CA ALA A 176 -22.24 4.15 4.12
C ALA A 176 -22.41 5.33 5.09
N GLY A 177 -21.69 6.43 4.82
CA GLY A 177 -21.73 7.62 5.65
C GLY A 177 -21.37 7.32 7.10
N ASP A 178 -22.22 7.79 8.01
CA ASP A 178 -22.02 7.64 9.47
C ASP A 178 -22.35 6.24 10.01
N ALA A 179 -22.92 5.33 9.20
CA ALA A 179 -23.22 3.97 9.64
C ALA A 179 -21.95 3.19 10.05
N VAL A 180 -20.80 3.49 9.46
CA VAL A 180 -19.52 2.91 9.83
C VAL A 180 -19.10 3.22 11.27
N LEU A 181 -19.61 4.30 11.86
CA LEU A 181 -19.28 4.73 13.24
C LEU A 181 -19.73 3.74 14.30
N ASP A 182 -20.68 2.85 13.98
CA ASP A 182 -21.04 1.70 14.82
C ASP A 182 -19.87 0.70 14.94
N TYR A 183 -18.85 0.82 14.08
CA TYR A 183 -17.66 -0.03 14.02
C TYR A 183 -16.37 0.82 14.07
N PRO A 184 -15.99 1.33 15.26
CA PRO A 184 -15.00 2.41 15.38
C PRO A 184 -13.61 2.08 14.80
N ALA A 185 -13.18 0.81 14.88
CA ALA A 185 -11.88 0.41 14.30
C ALA A 185 -11.93 0.39 12.77
N LEU A 186 -13.07 0.03 12.18
CA LEU A 186 -13.27 0.09 10.72
C LEU A 186 -13.47 1.54 10.24
N ALA A 187 -14.08 2.41 11.05
CA ALA A 187 -14.18 3.84 10.77
C ALA A 187 -12.81 4.56 10.76
N ASN A 188 -11.80 3.96 11.39
CA ASN A 188 -10.41 4.47 11.42
C ASN A 188 -9.60 4.09 10.17
N LEU A 189 -10.15 3.31 9.26
CA LEU A 189 -9.48 2.97 7.99
C LEU A 189 -9.58 4.13 7.00
N SER A 190 -8.52 4.34 6.19
CA SER A 190 -8.46 5.48 5.28
C SER A 190 -9.58 5.47 4.24
N THR A 191 -10.02 6.65 3.82
CA THR A 191 -11.01 6.82 2.76
C THR A 191 -10.54 6.18 1.44
N THR A 192 -9.25 6.25 1.13
CA THR A 192 -8.65 5.61 -0.04
C THR A 192 -8.83 4.08 -0.03
N SER A 193 -8.66 3.45 1.15
CA SER A 193 -8.90 2.01 1.28
C SER A 193 -10.37 1.65 1.07
N TRP A 194 -11.29 2.44 1.61
CA TRP A 194 -12.73 2.24 1.43
C TRP A 194 -13.18 2.43 -0.02
N GLN A 195 -12.59 3.36 -0.78
CA GLN A 195 -12.89 3.53 -2.22
C GLN A 195 -12.70 2.22 -3.01
N SER A 196 -11.68 1.45 -2.65
CA SER A 196 -11.39 0.15 -3.27
C SER A 196 -12.46 -0.92 -2.98
N MET A 197 -13.30 -0.72 -1.97
CA MET A 197 -14.37 -1.65 -1.58
C MET A 197 -15.66 -1.44 -2.35
N VAL A 198 -15.76 -0.34 -3.10
CA VAL A 198 -16.93 -0.04 -3.92
C VAL A 198 -16.90 -0.86 -5.21
N GLN A 199 -17.96 -1.64 -5.43
CA GLN A 199 -18.15 -2.44 -6.63
C GLN A 199 -19.59 -2.25 -7.11
N GLY A 200 -19.75 -1.75 -8.33
CA GLY A 200 -21.09 -1.47 -8.88
C GLY A 200 -21.91 -0.49 -8.06
N GLY A 201 -21.28 0.56 -7.51
CA GLY A 201 -21.94 1.59 -6.69
C GLY A 201 -22.32 1.14 -5.26
N ARG A 202 -21.85 -0.03 -4.80
CA ARG A 202 -22.16 -0.60 -3.48
C ARG A 202 -20.89 -0.96 -2.73
N ILE A 203 -20.88 -0.84 -1.41
CA ILE A 203 -19.79 -1.33 -0.57
C ILE A 203 -19.96 -2.85 -0.42
N ARG A 204 -19.07 -3.64 -1.03
CA ARG A 204 -19.18 -5.11 -1.11
C ARG A 204 -18.20 -5.86 -0.21
N ALA A 205 -17.28 -5.14 0.44
CA ALA A 205 -16.26 -5.75 1.28
C ALA A 205 -15.74 -4.74 2.31
N MET A 206 -14.88 -5.20 3.21
CA MET A 206 -14.09 -4.37 4.12
C MET A 206 -12.62 -4.37 3.65
N PRO A 207 -11.87 -3.28 3.86
CA PRO A 207 -10.47 -3.23 3.43
C PRO A 207 -9.58 -4.09 4.35
N ALA A 208 -8.77 -4.99 3.77
CA ALA A 208 -7.53 -5.40 4.40
C ALA A 208 -6.49 -4.31 4.08
N GLN A 209 -6.33 -3.34 4.98
CA GLN A 209 -5.60 -2.10 4.70
C GLN A 209 -4.11 -2.32 4.48
N ASN A 210 -3.54 -1.54 3.58
CA ASN A 210 -2.12 -1.38 3.34
C ASN A 210 -1.77 0.12 3.25
N ILE A 211 -0.48 0.43 3.15
CA ILE A 211 -0.03 1.80 2.91
C ILE A 211 -0.50 2.32 1.55
N VAL A 212 -0.95 3.57 1.52
CA VAL A 212 -1.37 4.26 0.29
C VAL A 212 -0.16 4.76 -0.49
N GLY A 213 0.81 5.38 0.18
CA GLY A 213 2.05 5.89 -0.41
C GLY A 213 3.09 4.79 -0.64
N SER A 214 2.71 3.72 -1.37
CA SER A 214 3.63 2.64 -1.74
C SER A 214 4.64 3.10 -2.82
N GLY A 215 5.73 2.33 -2.99
CA GLY A 215 6.73 2.67 -4.01
C GLY A 215 7.80 3.65 -3.54
N THR A 216 7.99 3.77 -2.24
CA THR A 216 9.09 4.54 -1.63
C THR A 216 10.45 3.96 -2.01
N TRP A 217 11.42 4.83 -2.30
CA TRP A 217 12.80 4.43 -2.53
C TRP A 217 13.58 4.45 -1.23
N ILE A 218 14.01 3.28 -0.79
CA ILE A 218 14.99 3.12 0.29
C ILE A 218 16.39 3.00 -0.30
N VAL A 219 17.37 3.56 0.39
CA VAL A 219 18.73 3.75 -0.12
C VAL A 219 19.74 3.27 0.91
N ARG A 220 20.81 2.65 0.45
CA ARG A 220 21.99 2.30 1.22
C ARG A 220 22.78 3.57 1.57
N GLY A 221 22.42 4.23 2.70
CA GLY A 221 23.00 5.49 3.14
C GLY A 221 24.51 5.43 3.30
N GLU A 222 25.03 4.36 3.87
CA GLU A 222 26.47 4.17 4.06
C GLU A 222 27.26 4.09 2.74
N ILE A 223 26.62 3.64 1.63
CA ILE A 223 27.26 3.64 0.31
C ILE A 223 27.24 5.05 -0.27
N THR A 224 26.11 5.74 -0.21
CA THR A 224 25.97 7.09 -0.76
C THR A 224 26.81 8.11 0.02
N GLU A 225 26.87 8.00 1.35
CA GLU A 225 27.72 8.84 2.19
C GLU A 225 29.22 8.64 1.87
N LYS A 226 29.66 7.39 1.76
CA LYS A 226 31.04 7.05 1.40
C LYS A 226 31.46 7.64 0.05
N LEU A 227 30.53 7.70 -0.90
CA LEU A 227 30.76 8.23 -2.25
C LEU A 227 30.50 9.74 -2.34
N GLY A 228 29.96 10.36 -1.29
CA GLY A 228 29.57 11.78 -1.29
C GLY A 228 28.38 12.10 -2.19
N VAL A 229 27.49 11.12 -2.43
CA VAL A 229 26.35 11.24 -3.32
C VAL A 229 25.16 11.84 -2.57
N SER A 230 24.56 12.92 -3.10
CA SER A 230 23.37 13.55 -2.56
C SER A 230 22.12 12.73 -2.86
N LEU A 231 21.25 12.52 -1.86
CA LEU A 231 19.93 11.87 -2.01
C LEU A 231 18.79 12.83 -2.34
N THR A 232 19.11 14.07 -2.70
CA THR A 232 18.14 15.10 -3.08
C THR A 232 18.38 15.58 -4.52
N PRO A 233 18.27 14.68 -5.52
CA PRO A 233 18.40 15.09 -6.92
C PRO A 233 17.27 16.07 -7.27
N GLY A 234 17.59 17.11 -8.03
CA GLY A 234 16.64 18.17 -8.38
C GLY A 234 15.84 17.89 -9.66
N ASN A 235 16.25 16.92 -10.49
CA ASN A 235 15.63 16.61 -11.79
C ASN A 235 16.04 15.22 -12.29
N ALA A 236 15.49 14.79 -13.44
CA ALA A 236 15.74 13.46 -14.01
C ALA A 236 17.20 13.21 -14.42
N ASP A 237 17.91 14.22 -14.88
CA ASP A 237 19.32 14.08 -15.27
C ASP A 237 20.21 13.90 -14.03
N GLU A 238 19.91 14.57 -12.94
CA GLU A 238 20.59 14.40 -11.66
C GLU A 238 20.34 13.00 -11.06
N VAL A 239 19.10 12.48 -11.18
CA VAL A 239 18.81 11.08 -10.79
C VAL A 239 19.67 10.10 -11.59
N LEU A 240 19.80 10.29 -12.89
CA LEU A 240 20.64 9.43 -13.72
C LEU A 240 22.14 9.57 -13.40
N SER A 241 22.59 10.79 -13.09
CA SER A 241 23.98 11.04 -12.65
C SER A 241 24.27 10.35 -11.33
N MET A 242 23.39 10.52 -10.34
CA MET A 242 23.45 9.83 -9.06
C MET A 242 23.51 8.30 -9.21
N ALA A 243 22.65 7.74 -10.08
CA ALA A 243 22.64 6.31 -10.37
C ALA A 243 23.97 5.82 -10.98
N LYS A 244 24.61 6.62 -11.81
CA LYS A 244 25.95 6.30 -12.37
C LYS A 244 27.03 6.37 -11.31
N GLU A 245 26.98 7.36 -10.40
CA GLU A 245 27.97 7.56 -9.35
C GLU A 245 27.99 6.41 -8.35
N VAL A 246 26.82 5.84 -8.02
CA VAL A 246 26.74 4.68 -7.11
C VAL A 246 27.02 3.34 -7.80
N THR A 247 27.09 3.31 -9.13
CA THR A 247 27.29 2.05 -9.89
C THR A 247 28.77 1.72 -10.03
N ASP A 248 29.18 0.58 -9.49
CA ASP A 248 30.52 0.00 -9.67
C ASP A 248 30.41 -1.45 -10.16
N ARG A 249 30.43 -1.60 -11.49
CA ARG A 249 30.28 -2.91 -12.14
C ARG A 249 31.40 -3.89 -11.81
N ASN A 250 32.61 -3.38 -11.49
CA ASN A 250 33.74 -4.24 -11.14
C ASN A 250 33.53 -4.92 -9.79
N ASN A 251 32.78 -4.26 -8.90
CA ASN A 251 32.42 -4.76 -7.58
C ASN A 251 30.98 -5.29 -7.52
N ASN A 252 30.33 -5.54 -8.67
CA ASN A 252 28.96 -6.02 -8.77
C ASN A 252 27.95 -5.13 -8.02
N GLN A 253 28.15 -3.80 -8.08
CA GLN A 253 27.30 -2.80 -7.44
C GLN A 253 26.55 -1.99 -8.50
N PHE A 254 25.23 -1.92 -8.40
CA PHE A 254 24.34 -1.25 -9.34
C PHE A 254 23.38 -0.32 -8.58
N ALA A 255 22.89 0.71 -9.26
CA ALA A 255 21.89 1.57 -8.67
C ALA A 255 20.57 0.82 -8.43
N PHE A 256 20.05 0.15 -9.46
CA PHE A 256 18.71 -0.43 -9.46
C PHE A 256 18.71 -1.92 -9.84
N ALA A 257 17.66 -2.64 -9.38
CA ALA A 257 17.45 -4.05 -9.72
C ALA A 257 16.39 -4.25 -10.79
N VAL A 258 15.19 -3.69 -10.64
CA VAL A 258 14.00 -4.07 -11.41
C VAL A 258 13.59 -2.97 -12.38
N PRO A 259 13.62 -3.19 -13.72
CA PRO A 259 13.26 -2.18 -14.71
C PRO A 259 11.83 -1.68 -14.58
N TYR A 260 10.90 -2.55 -14.17
CA TYR A 260 9.52 -2.16 -13.91
C TYR A 260 9.43 -1.08 -12.82
N HIS A 261 10.17 -1.23 -11.71
CA HIS A 261 10.17 -0.23 -10.65
C HIS A 261 10.83 1.08 -11.11
N VAL A 262 11.90 0.99 -11.92
CA VAL A 262 12.56 2.17 -12.48
C VAL A 262 11.61 2.91 -13.43
N LEU A 263 10.85 2.21 -14.26
CA LEU A 263 9.86 2.83 -15.13
C LEU A 263 8.66 3.38 -14.32
N SER A 264 8.02 2.55 -13.50
CA SER A 264 6.74 2.88 -12.86
C SER A 264 6.88 3.78 -11.65
N ALA A 265 7.82 3.48 -10.73
CA ALA A 265 7.95 4.22 -9.47
C ALA A 265 8.95 5.38 -9.54
N LEU A 266 9.81 5.43 -10.56
CA LEU A 266 10.76 6.52 -10.75
C LEU A 266 10.41 7.32 -12.01
N GLY A 267 10.46 6.72 -13.20
CA GLY A 267 10.18 7.39 -14.46
C GLY A 267 8.79 8.02 -14.51
N CYS A 268 7.73 7.22 -14.34
CA CYS A 268 6.36 7.74 -14.37
C CYS A 268 6.09 8.78 -13.28
N THR A 269 6.72 8.66 -12.10
CA THR A 269 6.66 9.67 -11.03
C THR A 269 7.31 10.98 -11.47
N MET A 270 8.50 10.95 -12.05
CA MET A 270 9.22 12.15 -12.51
C MET A 270 8.44 12.90 -13.59
N TRP A 271 7.87 12.19 -14.56
CA TRP A 271 7.10 12.80 -15.66
C TRP A 271 5.62 12.99 -15.35
N ASN A 272 5.19 12.72 -14.11
CA ASN A 272 3.79 12.89 -13.71
C ASN A 272 2.79 12.10 -14.60
N SER A 273 3.20 10.93 -15.04
CA SER A 273 2.40 10.03 -15.86
C SER A 273 1.19 9.48 -15.07
N PRO A 274 0.04 9.25 -15.67
CA PRO A 274 -1.12 8.68 -15.00
C PRO A 274 -0.83 7.39 -14.24
N ASN A 275 -1.58 7.13 -13.18
CA ASN A 275 -1.51 5.87 -12.47
C ASN A 275 -2.51 4.89 -13.09
N ASN A 276 -2.04 4.02 -13.99
CA ASN A 276 -2.81 3.10 -14.80
C ASN A 276 -3.80 3.79 -15.76
N TRP A 277 -4.89 4.35 -15.26
CA TRP A 277 -5.85 5.12 -16.04
C TRP A 277 -6.06 6.50 -15.44
N ALA A 278 -6.19 7.52 -16.31
CA ALA A 278 -6.64 8.85 -15.91
C ALA A 278 -7.98 9.17 -16.58
N GLN A 279 -8.85 9.80 -15.82
CA GLN A 279 -10.10 10.35 -16.35
C GLN A 279 -9.87 11.83 -16.74
N VAL A 280 -10.15 12.18 -17.99
CA VAL A 280 -10.07 13.54 -18.52
C VAL A 280 -11.37 13.83 -19.29
N ASP A 281 -12.15 14.78 -18.81
CA ASP A 281 -13.42 15.21 -19.43
C ASP A 281 -14.40 14.04 -19.74
N GLY A 282 -14.51 13.07 -18.81
CA GLY A 282 -15.38 11.90 -18.95
C GLY A 282 -14.77 10.76 -19.79
N LYS A 283 -13.58 10.95 -20.36
CA LYS A 283 -12.86 9.93 -21.11
C LYS A 283 -11.74 9.34 -20.30
N PHE A 284 -11.45 8.05 -20.52
CA PHE A 284 -10.33 7.40 -19.88
C PHE A 284 -9.14 7.27 -20.84
N VAL A 285 -7.97 7.66 -20.34
CA VAL A 285 -6.69 7.56 -21.04
C VAL A 285 -5.80 6.61 -20.26
N LYS A 286 -5.26 5.60 -20.94
CA LYS A 286 -4.32 4.68 -20.32
C LYS A 286 -2.95 5.33 -20.20
N ASN A 287 -2.25 5.07 -19.08
CA ASN A 287 -0.91 5.59 -18.80
C ASN A 287 0.04 5.45 -20.00
N GLU A 288 0.12 4.28 -20.60
CA GLU A 288 1.04 3.97 -21.69
C GLU A 288 0.73 4.71 -23.00
N GLU A 289 -0.41 5.37 -23.10
CA GLU A 289 -0.83 6.18 -24.25
C GLU A 289 -0.41 7.65 -24.16
N THR A 290 0.23 8.05 -23.06
CA THR A 290 0.58 9.44 -22.78
C THR A 290 2.01 9.80 -23.18
N ASP A 291 2.25 11.07 -23.49
CA ASP A 291 3.58 11.59 -23.79
C ASP A 291 4.49 11.51 -22.54
N GLU A 292 3.92 11.65 -21.35
CA GLU A 292 4.60 11.51 -20.07
C GLU A 292 5.16 10.10 -19.89
N PHE A 293 4.38 9.07 -20.24
CA PHE A 293 4.87 7.69 -20.21
C PHE A 293 5.95 7.46 -21.27
N ALA A 294 5.78 7.98 -22.47
CA ALA A 294 6.80 7.84 -23.53
C ALA A 294 8.13 8.45 -23.10
N ALA A 295 8.12 9.60 -22.42
CA ALA A 295 9.31 10.25 -21.87
C ALA A 295 9.93 9.42 -20.72
N ALA A 296 9.10 8.87 -19.82
CA ALA A 296 9.53 7.99 -18.74
C ALA A 296 10.20 6.70 -19.28
N LEU A 297 9.63 6.11 -20.35
CA LEU A 297 10.17 4.94 -21.02
C LEU A 297 11.51 5.25 -21.70
N GLU A 298 11.64 6.40 -22.37
CA GLU A 298 12.90 6.84 -22.96
C GLU A 298 13.99 6.99 -21.90
N TRP A 299 13.68 7.64 -20.79
CA TRP A 299 14.62 7.82 -19.69
C TRP A 299 15.03 6.48 -19.07
N THR A 300 14.07 5.57 -18.85
CA THR A 300 14.35 4.22 -18.33
C THR A 300 15.25 3.43 -19.28
N THR A 301 15.02 3.57 -20.59
CA THR A 301 15.89 2.97 -21.62
C THR A 301 17.31 3.55 -21.55
N LYS A 302 17.46 4.87 -21.36
CA LYS A 302 18.77 5.51 -21.14
C LYS A 302 19.46 5.00 -19.87
N ALA A 303 18.70 4.80 -18.80
CA ALA A 303 19.24 4.24 -17.55
C ALA A 303 19.75 2.79 -17.76
N TRP A 304 19.01 1.96 -18.48
CA TRP A 304 19.48 0.62 -18.86
C TRP A 304 20.75 0.68 -19.71
N GLN A 305 20.78 1.51 -20.74
CA GLN A 305 21.96 1.68 -21.63
C GLN A 305 23.18 2.23 -20.89
N ALA A 306 22.96 3.07 -19.88
CA ALA A 306 24.00 3.54 -18.98
C ALA A 306 24.56 2.42 -18.09
N GLY A 307 23.85 1.28 -17.98
CA GLY A 307 24.20 0.10 -17.21
C GLY A 307 24.17 0.32 -15.72
N VAL A 308 23.24 1.13 -15.25
CA VAL A 308 22.99 1.39 -13.83
C VAL A 308 22.00 0.37 -13.22
N LEU A 309 21.36 -0.47 -14.05
CA LEU A 309 20.53 -1.58 -13.61
C LEU A 309 21.34 -2.87 -13.55
N HIS A 310 21.01 -3.73 -12.59
CA HIS A 310 21.62 -5.05 -12.44
C HIS A 310 21.47 -5.87 -13.75
N PRO A 311 22.49 -6.60 -14.21
CA PRO A 311 22.45 -7.30 -15.51
C PRO A 311 21.39 -8.39 -15.62
N GLU A 312 20.98 -8.99 -14.48
CA GLU A 312 19.91 -10.00 -14.41
C GLU A 312 18.50 -9.42 -14.21
N SER A 313 18.35 -8.11 -14.35
CA SER A 313 17.13 -7.33 -14.07
C SER A 313 15.84 -7.84 -14.73
N PHE A 314 15.95 -8.56 -15.85
CA PHE A 314 14.79 -9.09 -16.57
C PHE A 314 14.50 -10.57 -16.26
N GLY A 315 15.26 -11.16 -15.36
CA GLY A 315 15.03 -12.52 -14.85
C GLY A 315 14.32 -12.50 -13.50
N THR A 316 14.16 -13.68 -12.92
CA THR A 316 13.73 -13.79 -11.52
C THR A 316 14.93 -13.52 -10.62
N ILE A 317 14.91 -12.41 -9.89
CA ILE A 317 15.99 -12.00 -9.00
C ILE A 317 15.47 -11.79 -7.57
N ASN A 318 16.33 -12.11 -6.59
CA ASN A 318 16.08 -11.84 -5.18
C ASN A 318 16.48 -10.39 -4.85
N THR A 319 15.61 -9.42 -5.15
CA THR A 319 15.91 -8.00 -4.92
C THR A 319 16.23 -7.66 -3.46
N PRO A 320 15.51 -8.18 -2.45
CA PRO A 320 15.89 -7.97 -1.05
C PRO A 320 17.31 -8.43 -0.75
N GLY A 321 17.70 -9.63 -1.22
CA GLY A 321 19.06 -10.15 -1.04
C GLY A 321 20.13 -9.32 -1.76
N LEU A 322 19.84 -8.79 -2.95
CA LEU A 322 20.74 -7.88 -3.67
C LEU A 322 20.92 -6.55 -2.91
N TYR A 323 19.84 -6.01 -2.35
CA TYR A 323 19.91 -4.81 -1.51
C TYR A 323 20.71 -5.08 -0.23
N GLN A 324 20.44 -6.18 0.46
CA GLN A 324 21.16 -6.59 1.67
C GLN A 324 22.67 -6.75 1.43
N SER A 325 23.07 -7.38 0.33
CA SER A 325 24.48 -7.59 -0.03
C SER A 325 25.19 -6.33 -0.53
N GLY A 326 24.46 -5.23 -0.79
CA GLY A 326 25.00 -4.02 -1.41
C GLY A 326 25.20 -4.11 -2.92
N SER A 327 24.73 -5.19 -3.55
CA SER A 327 24.74 -5.30 -5.01
C SER A 327 23.74 -4.35 -5.68
N VAL A 328 22.74 -3.88 -4.92
CA VAL A 328 21.80 -2.85 -5.35
C VAL A 328 21.70 -1.78 -4.28
N VAL A 329 21.83 -0.50 -4.68
CA VAL A 329 21.88 0.65 -3.75
C VAL A 329 20.50 1.23 -3.49
N PHE A 330 19.63 1.29 -4.50
CA PHE A 330 18.26 1.81 -4.42
C PHE A 330 17.26 0.67 -4.56
N TYR A 331 16.42 0.51 -3.54
CA TYR A 331 15.39 -0.52 -3.53
C TYR A 331 14.01 0.12 -3.40
N ASN A 332 13.12 -0.19 -4.34
CA ASN A 332 11.74 0.24 -4.28
C ASN A 332 10.93 -0.74 -3.45
N TRP A 333 10.35 -0.26 -2.36
CA TRP A 333 9.61 -1.08 -1.40
C TRP A 333 8.16 -0.61 -1.24
N GLY A 334 7.25 -1.57 -1.12
CA GLY A 334 5.81 -1.32 -1.01
C GLY A 334 5.30 -0.94 0.39
N GLY A 335 6.16 -0.72 1.36
CA GLY A 335 5.81 -0.13 2.66
C GLY A 335 5.49 -1.07 3.82
N ILE A 336 4.91 -2.27 3.65
CA ILE A 336 4.70 -3.19 4.78
C ILE A 336 6.00 -3.93 5.10
N GLY A 337 6.37 -3.96 6.38
CA GLY A 337 7.45 -4.82 6.89
C GLY A 337 8.86 -4.27 6.74
N TRP A 338 9.07 -2.99 6.33
CA TRP A 338 10.43 -2.47 6.30
C TRP A 338 11.03 -2.33 7.71
N GLY A 339 10.23 -2.04 8.74
CA GLY A 339 10.67 -2.10 10.14
C GLY A 339 11.09 -3.51 10.55
N GLN A 340 10.36 -4.54 10.12
CA GLN A 340 10.76 -5.93 10.32
C GLN A 340 12.00 -6.27 9.50
N MET A 341 12.11 -5.77 8.28
CA MET A 341 13.29 -5.93 7.43
C MET A 341 14.53 -5.29 8.07
N LEU A 342 14.40 -4.12 8.73
CA LEU A 342 15.45 -3.50 9.54
C LEU A 342 15.92 -4.41 10.67
N ASN A 343 14.96 -4.98 11.40
CA ASN A 343 15.27 -5.75 12.61
C ASN A 343 15.78 -7.16 12.32
N ASP A 344 15.20 -7.84 11.31
CA ASP A 344 15.48 -9.25 11.08
C ASP A 344 16.73 -9.51 10.22
N ASN A 345 17.08 -8.58 9.31
CA ASN A 345 18.10 -8.87 8.28
C ASN A 345 19.10 -7.74 8.02
N PHE A 346 18.87 -6.54 8.52
CA PHE A 346 19.62 -5.37 8.08
C PHE A 346 20.21 -4.52 9.22
N GLY A 347 20.16 -4.99 10.45
CA GLY A 347 20.45 -4.30 11.72
C GLY A 347 21.53 -3.19 11.72
N ASP A 348 22.55 -3.32 10.87
CA ASP A 348 23.65 -2.35 10.76
C ASP A 348 23.60 -1.51 9.48
N LEU A 349 22.53 -1.62 8.66
CA LEU A 349 22.43 -0.84 7.44
C LEU A 349 21.85 0.55 7.71
N ASP A 350 22.56 1.59 7.27
CA ASP A 350 22.00 2.95 7.26
C ASP A 350 21.01 3.09 6.10
N MET A 351 19.73 2.83 6.37
CA MET A 351 18.66 3.03 5.40
C MET A 351 18.21 4.48 5.39
N GLN A 352 18.29 5.09 4.21
CA GLN A 352 17.82 6.44 3.93
C GLN A 352 16.63 6.38 2.96
N PHE A 353 15.95 7.50 2.79
CA PHE A 353 14.86 7.64 1.81
C PHE A 353 15.23 8.64 0.73
N MET A 354 14.77 8.38 -0.48
CA MET A 354 14.89 9.33 -1.58
C MET A 354 13.49 9.76 -2.03
N LEU A 355 13.23 11.06 -2.01
CA LEU A 355 12.06 11.65 -2.67
C LEU A 355 12.36 11.81 -4.15
N THR A 356 11.51 11.22 -5.00
CA THR A 356 11.65 11.33 -6.45
C THR A 356 11.33 12.76 -6.90
N PRO A 357 12.22 13.44 -7.63
CA PRO A 357 11.97 14.80 -8.13
C PRO A 357 11.01 14.80 -9.33
N ALA A 358 10.47 15.95 -9.69
CA ALA A 358 9.88 16.16 -11.01
C ALA A 358 10.99 16.17 -12.10
N ALA A 359 10.67 15.70 -13.32
CA ALA A 359 11.66 15.50 -14.38
C ALA A 359 12.44 16.78 -14.74
N GLU A 360 11.73 17.91 -14.82
CA GLU A 360 12.31 19.24 -15.12
C GLU A 360 12.71 20.02 -13.85
N GLY A 361 12.57 19.39 -12.66
CA GLY A 361 12.80 20.05 -11.38
C GLY A 361 11.62 20.86 -10.88
N GLY A 362 11.87 21.68 -9.85
CA GLY A 362 10.85 22.57 -9.25
C GLY A 362 10.05 21.92 -8.12
N GLY A 363 10.39 20.71 -7.70
CA GLY A 363 9.74 20.03 -6.58
C GLY A 363 9.71 18.50 -6.74
N PRO A 364 8.94 17.80 -5.91
CA PRO A 364 8.75 16.37 -6.03
C PRO A 364 7.92 16.02 -7.27
N GLY A 365 8.18 14.83 -7.82
CA GLY A 365 7.31 14.19 -8.80
C GLY A 365 6.02 13.66 -8.14
N ASN A 366 5.01 13.40 -8.95
CA ASN A 366 3.73 12.89 -8.47
C ASN A 366 3.75 11.37 -8.40
N GLN A 367 4.00 10.84 -7.21
CA GLN A 367 4.06 9.41 -7.00
C GLN A 367 2.73 8.72 -7.29
N ARG A 368 2.80 7.55 -7.89
CA ARG A 368 1.63 6.70 -8.11
C ARG A 368 1.22 6.06 -6.78
N LEU A 369 0.00 6.34 -6.35
CA LEU A 369 -0.52 5.82 -5.09
C LEU A 369 -1.05 4.40 -5.25
N GLY A 370 -0.87 3.61 -4.20
CA GLY A 370 -1.52 2.31 -4.08
C GLY A 370 -3.01 2.45 -3.77
N ARG A 371 -3.71 1.35 -3.86
CA ARG A 371 -5.15 1.25 -3.51
C ARG A 371 -5.40 1.31 -1.99
N GLY A 372 -4.36 1.36 -1.17
CA GLY A 372 -4.46 1.33 0.29
C GLY A 372 -4.93 -0.02 0.86
N ILE A 373 -4.84 -1.09 0.08
CA ILE A 373 -5.27 -2.43 0.48
C ILE A 373 -4.31 -3.52 -0.02
N VAL A 374 -4.26 -4.65 0.69
CA VAL A 374 -3.71 -5.92 0.19
C VAL A 374 -4.81 -6.75 -0.46
N GLY A 375 -6.04 -6.72 0.05
CA GLY A 375 -7.19 -7.46 -0.46
C GLY A 375 -8.51 -6.93 0.07
N LEU A 376 -9.58 -7.61 -0.32
CA LEU A 376 -10.96 -7.32 0.03
C LEU A 376 -11.50 -8.41 0.95
N VAL A 377 -11.99 -8.05 2.13
CA VAL A 377 -12.59 -8.97 3.11
C VAL A 377 -14.09 -9.01 2.90
N ALA A 378 -14.59 -10.08 2.33
CA ALA A 378 -16.01 -10.26 2.05
C ALA A 378 -16.67 -11.20 3.06
N ILE A 379 -17.96 -10.98 3.32
CA ILE A 379 -18.82 -11.86 4.13
C ILE A 379 -19.72 -12.63 3.17
N LYS A 380 -19.74 -13.95 3.26
CA LYS A 380 -20.69 -14.81 2.54
C LYS A 380 -22.12 -14.39 2.90
N LYS A 381 -23.05 -14.42 1.93
CA LYS A 381 -24.49 -14.16 2.19
C LYS A 381 -24.99 -14.99 3.35
N GLN A 382 -25.59 -14.33 4.33
CA GLN A 382 -26.19 -14.90 5.52
C GLN A 382 -27.71 -14.84 5.46
N GLN A 383 -28.41 -15.72 6.14
CA GLN A 383 -29.87 -15.67 6.23
C GLN A 383 -30.34 -14.74 7.35
N ASP A 384 -29.50 -14.54 8.37
CA ASP A 384 -29.78 -13.73 9.54
C ASP A 384 -28.92 -12.44 9.52
N PRO A 385 -29.53 -11.25 9.45
CA PRO A 385 -28.81 -9.98 9.49
C PRO A 385 -28.00 -9.78 10.80
N GLU A 386 -28.45 -10.35 11.92
CA GLU A 386 -27.71 -10.29 13.18
C GLU A 386 -26.39 -11.07 13.11
N ARG A 387 -26.36 -12.12 12.27
CA ARG A 387 -25.12 -12.86 12.01
C ARG A 387 -24.11 -12.01 11.24
N VAL A 388 -24.56 -11.22 10.27
CA VAL A 388 -23.72 -10.26 9.55
C VAL A 388 -23.09 -9.28 10.51
N ARG A 389 -23.90 -8.68 11.42
CA ARG A 389 -23.40 -7.74 12.44
C ARG A 389 -22.39 -8.38 13.38
N GLU A 390 -22.64 -9.62 13.81
CA GLU A 390 -21.69 -10.37 14.65
C GLU A 390 -20.35 -10.53 13.95
N ILE A 391 -20.34 -10.95 12.69
CA ILE A 391 -19.12 -11.11 11.90
C ILE A 391 -18.38 -9.78 11.75
N ILE A 392 -19.11 -8.68 11.45
CA ILE A 392 -18.50 -7.35 11.35
C ILE A 392 -17.90 -6.91 12.70
N ASN A 393 -18.57 -7.17 13.83
CA ASN A 393 -18.04 -6.86 15.16
C ASN A 393 -16.73 -7.62 15.45
N VAL A 394 -16.65 -8.88 15.07
CA VAL A 394 -15.42 -9.68 15.20
C VAL A 394 -14.30 -9.10 14.34
N ILE A 395 -14.60 -8.70 13.11
CA ILE A 395 -13.62 -8.07 12.21
C ILE A 395 -13.19 -6.70 12.76
N ASN A 396 -14.14 -5.91 13.29
CA ASN A 396 -13.86 -4.63 13.96
C ASN A 396 -12.91 -4.81 15.18
N TYR A 397 -13.10 -5.86 15.98
CA TYR A 397 -12.17 -6.20 17.07
C TYR A 397 -10.75 -6.50 16.53
N LEU A 398 -10.65 -7.32 15.48
CA LEU A 398 -9.36 -7.68 14.86
C LEU A 398 -8.67 -6.48 14.18
N ALA A 399 -9.44 -5.46 13.79
CA ALA A 399 -8.96 -4.21 13.20
C ALA A 399 -8.59 -3.14 14.25
N SER A 400 -8.60 -3.47 15.54
CA SER A 400 -8.27 -2.53 16.62
C SER A 400 -6.91 -1.86 16.41
N PRO A 401 -6.77 -0.55 16.72
CA PRO A 401 -5.62 0.24 16.37
C PRO A 401 -4.35 -0.20 17.11
N PHE A 402 -3.22 0.15 16.53
CA PHE A 402 -1.88 -0.12 17.07
C PHE A 402 -1.76 0.33 18.53
N GLY A 403 -1.14 -0.50 19.36
CA GLY A 403 -0.92 -0.25 20.79
C GLY A 403 -2.18 -0.38 21.66
N SER A 404 -3.32 -0.81 21.11
CA SER A 404 -4.47 -1.22 21.91
C SER A 404 -4.25 -2.59 22.56
N ALA A 405 -5.00 -2.90 23.61
CA ALA A 405 -4.92 -4.20 24.26
C ALA A 405 -5.38 -5.35 23.34
N GLU A 406 -6.33 -5.06 22.45
CA GLU A 406 -6.85 -5.97 21.44
C GLU A 406 -5.77 -6.27 20.37
N GLU A 407 -5.13 -5.24 19.84
CA GLU A 407 -4.04 -5.38 18.86
C GLU A 407 -2.85 -6.10 19.49
N LEU A 408 -2.44 -5.69 20.70
CA LEU A 408 -1.34 -6.34 21.41
C LEU A 408 -1.58 -7.85 21.56
N TYR A 409 -2.81 -8.24 21.96
CA TYR A 409 -3.10 -9.67 22.06
C TYR A 409 -3.15 -10.38 20.70
N THR A 410 -3.81 -9.77 19.72
CA THR A 410 -3.96 -10.37 18.39
C THR A 410 -2.61 -10.57 17.70
N ARG A 411 -1.69 -9.61 17.83
CA ARG A 411 -0.39 -9.61 17.14
C ARG A 411 0.75 -10.23 17.97
N TRP A 412 0.67 -10.12 19.28
CA TRP A 412 1.78 -10.49 20.17
C TRP A 412 1.40 -11.52 21.24
N GLY A 413 0.10 -11.78 21.43
CA GLY A 413 -0.41 -12.71 22.43
C GLY A 413 -0.19 -12.22 23.86
N GLU A 414 0.04 -13.15 24.80
CA GLU A 414 0.17 -12.88 26.22
C GLU A 414 1.63 -12.62 26.61
N GLU A 415 1.88 -11.54 27.36
CA GLU A 415 3.22 -11.19 27.87
C GLU A 415 3.76 -12.28 28.80
N GLY A 416 5.03 -12.62 28.63
CA GLY A 416 5.70 -13.73 29.34
C GLY A 416 5.41 -15.12 28.81
N VAL A 417 4.49 -15.26 27.84
CA VAL A 417 4.14 -16.53 27.18
C VAL A 417 4.49 -16.46 25.69
N HIS A 418 3.86 -15.55 24.96
CA HIS A 418 3.99 -15.41 23.51
C HIS A 418 4.95 -14.30 23.10
N HIS A 419 5.11 -13.30 23.97
CA HIS A 419 6.10 -12.24 23.78
C HIS A 419 6.76 -11.84 25.10
N THR A 420 7.91 -11.22 24.98
CA THR A 420 8.61 -10.48 26.04
C THR A 420 8.77 -9.04 25.62
N TRP A 421 9.02 -8.15 26.59
CA TRP A 421 9.30 -6.75 26.32
C TRP A 421 10.79 -6.53 26.11
N ASP A 422 11.16 -5.97 24.98
CA ASP A 422 12.52 -5.45 24.74
C ASP A 422 12.59 -3.99 25.20
N ALA A 423 13.41 -3.74 26.22
CA ALA A 423 13.53 -2.41 26.81
C ALA A 423 14.42 -1.45 26.01
N GLU A 424 15.29 -1.97 25.15
CA GLU A 424 16.15 -1.19 24.27
C GLU A 424 15.39 -0.75 23.01
N LEU A 425 14.72 -1.67 22.37
CA LEU A 425 13.89 -1.41 21.18
C LEU A 425 12.52 -0.83 21.54
N GLN A 426 12.10 -0.85 22.80
CA GLN A 426 10.80 -0.42 23.29
C GLN A 426 9.62 -1.03 22.54
N THR A 427 9.66 -2.34 22.36
CA THR A 427 8.67 -3.10 21.60
C THR A 427 8.47 -4.50 22.20
N PRO A 428 7.31 -5.16 21.99
CA PRO A 428 7.18 -6.59 22.21
C PRO A 428 8.07 -7.37 21.23
N VAL A 429 8.63 -8.49 21.68
CA VAL A 429 9.40 -9.42 20.86
C VAL A 429 8.83 -10.82 21.06
N LEU A 430 8.51 -11.53 19.97
CA LEU A 430 7.93 -12.86 20.05
C LEU A 430 8.92 -13.88 20.63
N THR A 431 8.40 -14.73 21.50
CA THR A 431 9.08 -15.96 21.92
C THR A 431 8.93 -17.05 20.84
N ASP A 432 9.68 -18.15 20.97
CA ASP A 432 9.49 -19.32 20.10
C ASP A 432 8.02 -19.82 20.11
N LYS A 433 7.37 -19.73 21.28
CA LYS A 433 5.94 -20.09 21.39
C LYS A 433 5.06 -19.09 20.60
N GLY A 434 5.33 -17.80 20.70
CA GLY A 434 4.62 -16.79 19.92
C GLY A 434 4.79 -16.97 18.42
N LEU A 435 6.01 -17.26 17.96
CA LEU A 435 6.30 -17.53 16.54
C LEU A 435 5.54 -18.77 16.00
N ASN A 436 5.28 -19.77 16.85
CA ASN A 436 4.60 -21.00 16.45
C ASN A 436 3.08 -20.96 16.62
N GLU A 437 2.55 -20.11 17.50
CA GLU A 437 1.11 -20.11 17.83
C GLU A 437 0.34 -18.95 17.20
N ILE A 438 0.97 -17.76 17.00
CA ILE A 438 0.26 -16.58 16.51
C ILE A 438 0.09 -16.65 14.98
N ALA A 439 -1.16 -16.60 14.53
CA ALA A 439 -1.50 -16.52 13.12
C ALA A 439 -1.42 -15.05 12.66
N ARG A 440 -0.32 -14.68 12.02
CA ARG A 440 -0.14 -13.31 11.45
C ARG A 440 -1.17 -13.01 10.36
N GLU A 441 -1.67 -14.03 9.70
CA GLU A 441 -2.66 -13.97 8.64
C GLU A 441 -4.03 -13.46 9.08
N THR A 442 -4.28 -13.32 10.39
CA THR A 442 -5.46 -12.57 10.89
C THR A 442 -5.55 -11.16 10.33
N ALA A 443 -4.41 -10.57 9.91
CA ALA A 443 -4.37 -9.30 9.19
C ALA A 443 -5.17 -9.28 7.88
N TYR A 444 -5.38 -10.45 7.26
CA TYR A 444 -6.17 -10.55 6.03
C TYR A 444 -7.68 -10.52 6.26
N ILE A 445 -8.15 -10.61 7.50
CA ILE A 445 -9.59 -10.51 7.83
C ILE A 445 -9.91 -9.37 8.80
N GLY A 446 -8.92 -8.83 9.50
CA GLY A 446 -9.08 -7.67 10.38
C GLY A 446 -7.74 -6.95 10.46
N CYS A 447 -7.53 -5.98 9.57
CA CYS A 447 -6.31 -5.20 9.51
C CYS A 447 -6.52 -3.88 10.24
N ASN A 448 -5.70 -3.61 11.24
CA ASN A 448 -5.59 -2.28 11.82
C ASN A 448 -5.02 -1.29 10.80
N PRO A 449 -5.27 0.02 10.98
CA PRO A 449 -4.62 1.06 10.18
C PRO A 449 -3.10 0.86 10.14
N TYR A 450 -2.52 1.06 8.95
CA TYR A 450 -1.07 1.04 8.83
C TYR A 450 -0.46 2.19 9.65
N VAL A 451 0.58 1.89 10.41
CA VAL A 451 1.31 2.87 11.21
C VAL A 451 2.78 2.92 10.83
N ALA A 452 3.39 4.09 10.95
CA ALA A 452 4.83 4.26 10.86
C ALA A 452 5.42 3.94 12.25
N PHE A 453 6.03 2.75 12.37
CA PHE A 453 6.69 2.32 13.60
C PHE A 453 7.90 1.44 13.26
N ASN A 454 9.08 1.85 13.73
CA ASN A 454 10.32 1.13 13.55
C ASN A 454 11.02 1.01 14.90
N PRO A 455 10.90 -0.14 15.57
CA PRO A 455 11.47 -0.36 16.89
C PRO A 455 12.98 -0.05 16.93
N GLY A 456 13.41 0.79 17.84
CA GLY A 456 14.81 1.21 17.98
C GLY A 456 15.31 2.25 16.97
N TYR A 457 14.48 2.64 15.99
CA TYR A 457 14.85 3.56 14.90
C TYR A 457 13.82 4.69 14.75
N SER A 458 13.65 5.49 15.80
CA SER A 458 12.68 6.60 15.82
C SER A 458 12.94 7.64 14.73
N ASP A 459 14.21 7.94 14.43
CA ASP A 459 14.61 8.85 13.36
C ASP A 459 14.16 8.35 11.96
N LYS A 460 14.14 7.04 11.73
CA LYS A 460 13.65 6.44 10.48
C LYS A 460 12.12 6.49 10.42
N THR A 461 11.46 6.34 11.57
CA THR A 461 10.00 6.51 11.68
C THR A 461 9.59 7.94 11.32
N GLU A 462 10.27 8.95 11.90
CA GLU A 462 10.06 10.36 11.59
C GLU A 462 10.30 10.66 10.10
N ALA A 463 11.45 10.24 9.55
CA ALA A 463 11.80 10.48 8.15
C ALA A 463 10.80 9.81 7.17
N PHE A 464 10.34 8.61 7.49
CA PHE A 464 9.31 7.94 6.68
C PHE A 464 7.97 8.67 6.74
N HIS A 465 7.55 9.09 7.92
CA HIS A 465 6.31 9.85 8.10
C HIS A 465 6.35 11.19 7.34
N GLU A 466 7.45 11.95 7.46
CA GLU A 466 7.66 13.19 6.70
C GLU A 466 7.56 12.95 5.20
N LEU A 467 8.17 11.86 4.71
CA LEU A 467 8.06 11.49 3.30
C LEU A 467 6.60 11.20 2.88
N GLN A 468 5.83 10.47 3.71
CA GLN A 468 4.43 10.16 3.42
C GLN A 468 3.55 11.41 3.41
N GLN A 469 3.82 12.40 4.27
CA GLN A 469 3.14 13.70 4.27
C GLN A 469 3.35 14.49 2.95
N ILE A 470 4.44 14.25 2.25
CA ILE A 470 4.71 14.85 0.92
C ILE A 470 4.07 14.00 -0.18
N VAL A 471 4.30 12.68 -0.14
CA VAL A 471 3.96 11.76 -1.23
C VAL A 471 2.45 11.59 -1.37
N ILE A 472 1.72 11.38 -0.28
CA ILE A 472 0.29 11.03 -0.35
C ILE A 472 -0.56 12.19 -0.85
N PRO A 473 -0.47 13.42 -0.30
CA PRO A 473 -1.28 14.54 -0.80
C PRO A 473 -0.95 14.96 -2.24
N ASN A 474 0.27 14.70 -2.69
CA ASN A 474 0.72 15.06 -4.05
C ASN A 474 0.69 13.86 -5.02
N GLY A 475 0.27 12.69 -4.56
CA GLY A 475 0.28 11.47 -5.37
C GLY A 475 -0.90 11.38 -6.34
N ARG A 476 -0.81 10.43 -7.27
CA ARG A 476 -1.86 10.11 -8.24
C ARG A 476 -2.48 8.75 -7.98
N SER A 477 -3.78 8.74 -7.77
CA SER A 477 -4.59 7.52 -7.73
C SER A 477 -4.91 7.01 -9.14
N ASP A 478 -5.24 5.74 -9.25
CA ASP A 478 -5.87 5.15 -10.43
C ASP A 478 -7.34 5.60 -10.47
N ASP A 479 -7.73 6.31 -11.51
CA ASP A 479 -9.09 6.87 -11.64
C ASP A 479 -10.17 5.80 -11.91
N THR A 480 -9.78 4.55 -12.07
CA THR A 480 -10.73 3.42 -12.19
C THR A 480 -11.09 2.76 -10.86
N ILE A 481 -10.51 3.22 -9.74
CA ILE A 481 -10.86 2.69 -8.41
C ILE A 481 -12.34 2.96 -8.15
N GLY A 482 -13.09 1.91 -7.77
CA GLY A 482 -14.54 1.96 -7.57
C GLY A 482 -15.37 1.77 -8.85
N LEU A 483 -14.73 1.76 -10.03
CA LEU A 483 -15.36 1.41 -11.29
C LEU A 483 -15.12 -0.06 -11.63
N SER A 484 -16.01 -0.65 -12.43
CA SER A 484 -15.86 -2.04 -12.86
C SER A 484 -15.91 -2.17 -14.39
N SER A 485 -15.03 -3.02 -14.92
CA SER A 485 -15.04 -3.46 -16.31
C SER A 485 -15.00 -4.98 -16.36
N THR A 486 -16.00 -5.60 -16.97
CA THR A 486 -16.04 -7.05 -17.15
C THR A 486 -14.91 -7.53 -18.06
N THR A 487 -14.54 -6.73 -19.04
CA THR A 487 -13.44 -7.07 -19.96
C THR A 487 -12.10 -6.95 -19.25
N ASP A 488 -11.89 -5.92 -18.42
CA ASP A 488 -10.65 -5.81 -17.62
C ASP A 488 -10.52 -6.97 -16.64
N SER A 489 -11.57 -7.28 -15.89
CA SER A 489 -11.57 -8.41 -14.94
C SER A 489 -11.30 -9.78 -15.59
N SER A 490 -11.60 -9.95 -16.90
CA SER A 490 -11.41 -11.23 -17.59
C SER A 490 -10.17 -11.31 -18.49
N LYS A 491 -9.81 -10.20 -19.15
CA LYS A 491 -8.71 -10.12 -20.12
C LYS A 491 -7.56 -9.20 -19.70
N GLY A 492 -7.84 -8.21 -18.85
CA GLY A 492 -6.90 -7.16 -18.46
C GLY A 492 -5.53 -7.68 -18.04
N PRO A 493 -5.42 -8.69 -17.14
CA PRO A 493 -4.12 -9.23 -16.74
C PRO A 493 -3.30 -9.78 -17.90
N GLY A 494 -3.94 -10.45 -18.88
CA GLY A 494 -3.27 -10.94 -20.08
C GLY A 494 -2.78 -9.81 -20.97
N LEU A 495 -3.65 -8.85 -21.27
CA LEU A 495 -3.32 -7.68 -22.09
C LEU A 495 -2.21 -6.83 -21.48
N THR A 496 -2.24 -6.61 -20.18
CA THR A 496 -1.21 -5.86 -19.45
C THR A 496 0.13 -6.58 -19.48
N ARG A 497 0.14 -7.91 -19.30
CA ARG A 497 1.37 -8.70 -19.40
C ARG A 497 1.99 -8.58 -20.79
N ASP A 498 1.20 -8.78 -21.85
CA ASP A 498 1.70 -8.78 -23.23
C ASP A 498 2.22 -7.38 -23.62
N LEU A 499 1.57 -6.30 -23.17
CA LEU A 499 2.04 -4.92 -23.32
C LEU A 499 3.37 -4.70 -22.57
N ASN A 500 3.46 -5.13 -21.31
CA ASN A 500 4.67 -5.00 -20.50
C ASN A 500 5.85 -5.78 -21.09
N ASP A 501 5.62 -6.97 -21.64
CA ASP A 501 6.65 -7.75 -22.31
C ASP A 501 7.22 -6.98 -23.52
N GLY A 502 6.37 -6.31 -24.29
CA GLY A 502 6.78 -5.44 -25.38
C GLY A 502 7.57 -4.22 -24.90
N ILE A 503 7.13 -3.57 -23.83
CA ILE A 503 7.83 -2.44 -23.20
C ILE A 503 9.21 -2.86 -22.69
N PHE A 504 9.34 -4.03 -22.07
CA PHE A 504 10.65 -4.54 -21.63
C PHE A 504 11.59 -4.84 -22.79
N GLN A 505 11.07 -5.25 -23.97
CA GLN A 505 11.87 -5.38 -25.18
C GLN A 505 12.40 -4.02 -25.68
N ILE A 506 11.59 -2.94 -25.53
CA ILE A 506 12.04 -1.57 -25.85
C ILE A 506 13.17 -1.15 -24.89
N ILE A 507 12.99 -1.32 -23.58
CA ILE A 507 14.03 -0.98 -22.58
C ILE A 507 15.34 -1.72 -22.87
N ARG A 508 15.26 -2.99 -23.27
CA ARG A 508 16.44 -3.80 -23.66
C ARG A 508 17.09 -3.37 -24.97
N GLY A 509 16.45 -2.53 -25.77
CA GLY A 509 16.89 -2.19 -27.12
C GLY A 509 16.65 -3.28 -28.16
N GLN A 510 15.77 -4.25 -27.88
CA GLN A 510 15.32 -5.30 -28.81
C GLN A 510 14.21 -4.80 -29.74
N ARG A 511 13.51 -3.75 -29.32
CA ARG A 511 12.55 -2.97 -30.10
C ARG A 511 12.93 -1.49 -30.02
N SER A 512 12.46 -0.71 -30.99
CA SER A 512 12.62 0.75 -30.96
C SER A 512 11.54 1.41 -30.09
N GLN A 513 11.80 2.62 -29.64
CA GLN A 513 10.80 3.44 -28.93
C GLN A 513 9.51 3.64 -29.77
N SER A 514 9.64 3.75 -31.09
CA SER A 514 8.50 3.89 -32.01
C SER A 514 7.59 2.66 -32.06
N ASP A 515 8.06 1.49 -31.64
CA ASP A 515 7.25 0.28 -31.60
C ASP A 515 6.19 0.31 -30.49
N LEU A 516 6.29 1.27 -29.55
CA LEU A 516 5.26 1.48 -28.53
C LEU A 516 3.87 1.71 -29.16
N THR A 517 3.80 2.46 -30.26
CA THR A 517 2.53 2.70 -30.97
C THR A 517 1.91 1.38 -31.44
N ALA A 518 2.68 0.48 -32.03
CA ALA A 518 2.18 -0.82 -32.48
C ALA A 518 1.71 -1.71 -31.31
N LEU A 519 2.42 -1.68 -30.18
CA LEU A 519 2.01 -2.41 -28.96
C LEU A 519 0.70 -1.89 -28.41
N LEU A 520 0.48 -0.57 -28.45
CA LEU A 520 -0.77 0.05 -28.01
C LEU A 520 -1.92 -0.23 -28.96
N ASP A 521 -1.67 -0.29 -30.26
CA ASP A 521 -2.68 -0.67 -31.26
C ASP A 521 -3.14 -2.12 -31.07
N ASP A 522 -2.20 -3.04 -30.78
CA ASP A 522 -2.51 -4.42 -30.43
C ASP A 522 -3.33 -4.49 -29.13
N PHE A 523 -2.90 -3.78 -28.06
CA PHE A 523 -3.65 -3.70 -26.80
C PHE A 523 -5.09 -3.22 -26.99
N ARG A 524 -5.29 -2.12 -27.76
CA ARG A 524 -6.62 -1.56 -28.05
C ARG A 524 -7.50 -2.57 -28.77
N LYS A 525 -7.00 -3.17 -29.84
CA LYS A 525 -7.69 -4.15 -30.68
C LYS A 525 -8.09 -5.40 -29.91
N ASP A 526 -7.23 -5.91 -29.02
CA ASP A 526 -7.44 -7.18 -28.32
C ASP A 526 -8.38 -7.05 -27.11
N GLY A 527 -8.73 -5.81 -26.72
CA GLY A 527 -9.70 -5.54 -25.66
C GLY A 527 -9.59 -4.19 -24.96
N GLY A 528 -8.49 -3.47 -25.13
CA GLY A 528 -8.23 -2.20 -24.43
C GLY A 528 -9.30 -1.13 -24.69
N ASP A 529 -9.77 -0.97 -25.93
CA ASP A 529 -10.84 -0.03 -26.26
C ASP A 529 -12.17 -0.43 -25.60
N LYS A 530 -12.43 -1.73 -25.46
CA LYS A 530 -13.63 -2.20 -24.79
C LYS A 530 -13.55 -1.97 -23.27
N ILE A 531 -12.38 -2.18 -22.66
CA ILE A 531 -12.11 -1.86 -21.24
C ILE A 531 -12.39 -0.38 -21.00
N ARG A 532 -11.85 0.50 -21.85
CA ARG A 532 -12.07 1.95 -21.80
C ARG A 532 -13.56 2.31 -21.85
N ALA A 533 -14.28 1.78 -22.84
CA ALA A 533 -15.71 2.05 -22.99
C ALA A 533 -16.53 1.58 -21.77
N GLU A 534 -16.18 0.44 -21.18
CA GLU A 534 -16.83 -0.07 -19.97
C GLU A 534 -16.55 0.83 -18.75
N TYR A 535 -15.33 1.37 -18.60
CA TYR A 535 -15.00 2.34 -17.54
C TYR A 535 -15.72 3.68 -17.76
N GLU A 536 -15.81 4.18 -19.01
CA GLU A 536 -16.57 5.38 -19.34
C GLU A 536 -18.05 5.22 -19.00
N GLU A 537 -18.67 4.08 -19.36
CA GLU A 537 -20.06 3.76 -19.02
C GLU A 537 -20.26 3.67 -17.50
N ALA A 538 -19.36 2.99 -16.79
CA ALA A 538 -19.42 2.87 -15.34
C ALA A 538 -19.28 4.25 -14.67
N PHE A 539 -18.41 5.11 -15.18
CA PHE A 539 -18.23 6.48 -14.70
C PHE A 539 -19.48 7.34 -14.95
N GLU A 540 -20.08 7.29 -16.16
CA GLU A 540 -21.32 8.02 -16.47
C GLU A 540 -22.47 7.60 -15.54
N LYS A 541 -22.63 6.31 -15.29
CA LYS A 541 -23.62 5.80 -14.32
C LYS A 541 -23.35 6.35 -12.93
N SER A 542 -22.10 6.38 -12.53
CA SER A 542 -21.67 6.90 -11.23
C SER A 542 -21.97 8.39 -11.03
N GLN A 543 -22.20 9.16 -12.06
CA GLN A 543 -22.53 10.59 -11.98
C GLN A 543 -24.04 10.85 -12.04
N SER A 544 -24.83 9.86 -12.47
CA SER A 544 -26.27 10.01 -12.72
C SER A 544 -27.18 9.49 -11.60
N GLU A 545 -26.65 8.72 -10.67
CA GLU A 545 -27.32 8.20 -9.47
C GLU A 545 -26.98 9.06 -8.22
#